data_5243d5bf5018150c8f10dcacbada144c
#
_entry.id   5243d5bf5018150c8f10dcacbada144c
#
_cell.length_a   1.000
_cell.length_b   1.000
_cell.length_c   1.000
_cell.angle_alpha   90.00
_cell.angle_beta   90.00
_cell.angle_gamma   90.00
#
_symmetry.space_group_name_H-M   'P 1'
#
loop_
_entity.id
_entity.type
_entity.pdbx_description
1 polymer ?
#
loop_
_entity_poly.entity_id
_entity_poly.type
_entity_poly.pdbx_seq_one_letter_code
_entity_poly.pdbx_strand_id
1 'polypeptide(L)'
;MKHNSKKWLKGLGLVFGALVLIVIGYVIYVFASYYRLEDMQRLTIAGKSSEKAKPETTYRITSGNIGFGAYSDDYSFFMDGGKESRARSEQAVIENVTSYADAVAELAPDFAFFQEVDIDGTRSYHID
;
A
#
# COMPACT_ATOMS: atom_id res chain seq x y z
N MET A 1 -41.12 27.66 30.60
CA MET A 1 -40.11 26.64 30.25
C MET A 1 -40.13 26.16 28.80
N LYS A 2 -41.07 26.53 27.93
CA LYS A 2 -41.14 26.07 26.52
C LYS A 2 -40.16 26.78 25.53
N HIS A 3 -39.53 27.86 25.90
CA HIS A 3 -38.72 28.67 24.98
C HIS A 3 -37.28 28.12 24.77
N ASN A 4 -36.72 27.41 25.74
CA ASN A 4 -35.37 26.83 25.66
C ASN A 4 -35.30 25.56 24.79
N SER A 5 -36.36 24.77 24.72
CA SER A 5 -36.39 23.54 23.93
C SER A 5 -36.28 23.79 22.41
N LYS A 6 -36.88 24.87 21.90
CA LYS A 6 -36.80 25.22 20.46
C LYS A 6 -35.40 25.68 20.03
N LYS A 7 -34.66 26.34 20.92
CA LYS A 7 -33.26 26.73 20.63
C LYS A 7 -32.35 25.51 20.62
N TRP A 8 -32.57 24.58 21.54
CA TRP A 8 -31.79 23.33 21.61
C TRP A 8 -32.02 22.45 20.38
N LEU A 9 -33.27 22.30 19.94
CA LEU A 9 -33.65 21.59 18.71
C LEU A 9 -33.02 22.20 17.46
N LYS A 10 -32.97 23.53 17.37
CA LYS A 10 -32.29 24.22 16.28
C LYS A 10 -30.77 23.97 16.29
N GLY A 11 -30.13 24.02 17.47
CA GLY A 11 -28.74 23.70 17.64
C GLY A 11 -28.40 22.27 17.24
N LEU A 12 -29.23 21.29 17.67
CA LEU A 12 -29.08 19.89 17.30
C LEU A 12 -29.25 19.68 15.79
N GLY A 13 -30.21 20.35 15.18
CA GLY A 13 -30.43 20.31 13.73
C GLY A 13 -29.23 20.87 12.94
N LEU A 14 -28.61 21.96 13.42
CA LEU A 14 -27.40 22.52 12.81
C LEU A 14 -26.21 21.57 12.90
N VAL A 15 -25.99 20.94 14.08
CA VAL A 15 -24.92 19.96 14.27
C VAL A 15 -25.14 18.74 13.38
N PHE A 16 -26.37 18.23 13.32
CA PHE A 16 -26.70 17.11 12.45
C PHE A 16 -26.51 17.46 10.96
N GLY A 17 -26.96 18.66 10.53
CA GLY A 17 -26.73 19.14 9.17
C GLY A 17 -25.26 19.27 8.82
N ALA A 18 -24.43 19.78 9.75
CA ALA A 18 -22.98 19.86 9.57
C ALA A 18 -22.33 18.47 9.43
N LEU A 19 -22.74 17.50 10.25
CA LEU A 19 -22.25 16.11 10.14
C LEU A 19 -22.62 15.48 8.79
N VAL A 20 -23.84 15.69 8.32
CA VAL A 20 -24.28 15.20 6.99
C VAL A 20 -23.43 15.82 5.89
N LEU A 21 -23.16 17.12 5.94
CA LEU A 21 -22.31 17.79 4.96
C LEU A 21 -20.86 17.27 4.96
N ILE A 22 -20.31 16.97 6.15
CA ILE A 22 -18.97 16.37 6.28
C ILE A 22 -18.95 14.98 5.62
N VAL A 23 -19.96 14.15 5.88
CA VAL A 23 -20.05 12.82 5.27
C VAL A 23 -20.18 12.91 3.75
N ILE A 24 -21.05 13.80 3.26
CA ILE A 24 -21.20 14.02 1.80
C ILE A 24 -19.87 14.49 1.21
N GLY A 25 -19.21 15.47 1.82
CA GLY A 25 -17.90 15.97 1.38
C GLY A 25 -16.84 14.88 1.34
N TYR A 26 -16.82 14.01 2.35
CA TYR A 26 -15.92 12.86 2.40
C TYR A 26 -16.20 11.85 1.27
N VAL A 27 -17.47 11.52 1.04
CA VAL A 27 -17.87 10.63 -0.06
C VAL A 27 -17.45 11.21 -1.42
N ILE A 28 -17.73 12.51 -1.65
CA ILE A 28 -17.30 13.18 -2.88
C ILE A 28 -15.77 13.12 -3.02
N TYR A 29 -15.04 13.39 -1.95
CA TYR A 29 -13.58 13.32 -1.95
C TYR A 29 -13.08 11.92 -2.33
N VAL A 30 -13.64 10.86 -1.74
CA VAL A 30 -13.25 9.48 -2.06
C VAL A 30 -13.49 9.15 -3.53
N PHE A 31 -14.63 9.52 -4.10
CA PHE A 31 -14.91 9.27 -5.51
C PHE A 31 -14.07 10.13 -6.45
N ALA A 32 -13.82 11.39 -6.11
CA ALA A 32 -13.03 12.31 -6.93
C ALA A 32 -11.53 11.98 -6.90
N SER A 33 -11.03 11.45 -5.77
CA SER A 33 -9.64 11.03 -5.62
C SER A 33 -9.40 9.58 -6.03
N TYR A 34 -10.45 8.84 -6.41
CA TYR A 34 -10.31 7.47 -6.85
C TYR A 34 -9.52 7.42 -8.15
N TYR A 35 -8.38 6.75 -8.08
CA TYR A 35 -7.52 6.50 -9.23
C TYR A 35 -7.40 4.99 -9.45
N ARG A 36 -7.68 4.57 -10.67
CA ARG A 36 -7.44 3.21 -11.13
C ARG A 36 -6.47 3.26 -12.30
N LEU A 37 -5.48 2.39 -12.26
CA LEU A 37 -4.60 2.18 -13.42
C LEU A 37 -5.42 1.74 -14.63
N GLU A 38 -5.09 2.28 -15.80
CA GLU A 38 -5.71 1.86 -17.04
C GLU A 38 -5.35 0.40 -17.36
N ASP A 39 -6.30 -0.31 -17.96
CA ASP A 39 -6.05 -1.66 -18.42
C ASP A 39 -5.07 -1.66 -19.60
N MET A 40 -4.27 -2.71 -19.74
CA MET A 40 -3.33 -2.90 -20.87
C MET A 40 -2.23 -1.83 -21.01
N GLN A 41 -1.81 -1.23 -19.91
CA GLN A 41 -0.70 -0.27 -19.96
C GLN A 41 0.59 -0.92 -20.46
N ARG A 42 1.30 -0.20 -21.33
CA ARG A 42 2.67 -0.56 -21.71
C ARG A 42 3.62 -0.13 -20.61
N LEU A 43 4.26 -1.10 -19.98
CA LEU A 43 5.28 -0.83 -18.98
C LEU A 43 6.59 -0.42 -19.66
N THR A 44 7.27 0.57 -19.08
CA THR A 44 8.64 0.92 -19.45
C THR A 44 9.57 -0.12 -18.85
N ILE A 45 10.32 -0.83 -19.69
CA ILE A 45 11.31 -1.80 -19.25
C ILE A 45 12.62 -1.05 -19.00
N ALA A 46 13.06 -1.01 -17.76
CA ALA A 46 14.39 -0.51 -17.39
C ALA A 46 15.40 -1.66 -17.51
N GLY A 47 16.50 -1.40 -18.19
CA GLY A 47 17.50 -2.41 -18.52
C GLY A 47 17.11 -3.25 -19.75
N LYS A 48 18.09 -3.80 -20.41
CA LYS A 48 17.89 -4.69 -21.56
C LYS A 48 18.76 -5.93 -21.36
N SER A 49 18.13 -7.07 -21.15
CA SER A 49 18.81 -8.33 -21.43
C SER A 49 18.72 -8.61 -22.93
N SER A 50 19.83 -8.96 -23.54
CA SER A 50 19.86 -9.44 -24.93
C SER A 50 19.41 -10.90 -25.04
N GLU A 51 19.30 -11.57 -23.92
CA GLU A 51 18.91 -12.98 -23.87
C GLU A 51 17.40 -13.11 -23.99
N LYS A 52 16.98 -14.01 -24.85
CA LYS A 52 15.58 -14.37 -25.04
C LYS A 52 15.33 -15.71 -24.36
N ALA A 53 14.19 -15.84 -23.71
CA ALA A 53 13.74 -17.12 -23.21
C ALA A 53 13.64 -18.13 -24.39
N LYS A 54 14.17 -19.32 -24.19
CA LYS A 54 14.22 -20.38 -25.18
C LYS A 54 13.10 -21.40 -24.89
N PRO A 55 12.40 -21.90 -25.90
CA PRO A 55 11.47 -23.01 -25.71
C PRO A 55 12.23 -24.25 -25.20
N GLU A 56 11.51 -25.13 -24.52
CA GLU A 56 12.04 -26.41 -23.98
C GLU A 56 13.20 -26.26 -23.00
N THR A 57 13.33 -25.10 -22.38
CA THR A 57 14.32 -24.81 -21.34
C THR A 57 13.64 -24.68 -19.98
N THR A 58 14.23 -25.29 -18.96
CA THR A 58 13.74 -25.13 -17.59
C THR A 58 14.27 -23.82 -17.01
N TYR A 59 13.37 -23.00 -16.49
CA TYR A 59 13.69 -21.75 -15.81
C TYR A 59 13.29 -21.82 -14.35
N ARG A 60 14.10 -21.20 -13.48
CA ARG A 60 13.77 -21.00 -12.08
C ARG A 60 13.05 -19.67 -11.92
N ILE A 61 11.87 -19.72 -11.33
CA ILE A 61 11.05 -18.54 -11.07
C ILE A 61 10.86 -18.40 -9.57
N THR A 62 11.05 -17.20 -9.04
CA THR A 62 10.68 -16.84 -7.68
C THR A 62 9.57 -15.80 -7.71
N SER A 63 8.68 -15.87 -6.74
CA SER A 63 7.63 -14.87 -6.55
C SER A 63 7.41 -14.67 -5.06
N GLY A 64 7.36 -13.43 -4.61
CA GLY A 64 7.17 -13.13 -3.21
C GLY A 64 6.69 -11.72 -2.96
N ASN A 65 5.86 -11.59 -1.93
CA ASN A 65 5.38 -10.33 -1.40
C ASN A 65 6.40 -9.83 -0.37
N ILE A 66 6.94 -8.63 -0.56
CA ILE A 66 7.94 -8.05 0.36
C ILE A 66 7.31 -7.21 1.47
N GLY A 67 5.97 -7.09 1.50
CA GLY A 67 5.25 -6.36 2.54
C GLY A 67 5.76 -4.94 2.75
N PHE A 68 6.02 -4.19 1.67
CA PHE A 68 6.62 -2.83 1.69
C PHE A 68 7.85 -2.69 2.62
N GLY A 69 8.60 -3.76 2.81
CA GLY A 69 9.80 -3.79 3.67
C GLY A 69 9.50 -3.70 5.18
N ALA A 70 8.25 -3.89 5.62
CA ALA A 70 7.89 -3.75 7.02
C ALA A 70 7.95 -5.06 7.81
N TYR A 71 7.81 -6.20 7.16
CA TYR A 71 7.58 -7.48 7.82
C TYR A 71 8.89 -8.10 8.34
N SER A 72 9.21 -7.78 9.60
CA SER A 72 10.09 -8.59 10.43
C SER A 72 9.28 -9.70 11.13
N ASP A 73 9.95 -10.69 11.70
CA ASP A 73 9.31 -11.87 12.32
C ASP A 73 8.23 -11.55 13.36
N ASP A 74 8.35 -10.40 14.01
CA ASP A 74 7.44 -9.92 15.06
C ASP A 74 6.52 -8.79 14.60
N TYR A 75 6.49 -8.48 13.30
CA TYR A 75 5.62 -7.44 12.74
C TYR A 75 4.17 -7.93 12.70
N SER A 76 3.25 -7.10 13.15
CA SER A 76 1.83 -7.44 13.27
C SER A 76 0.96 -6.41 12.55
N PHE A 77 0.60 -6.71 11.30
CA PHE A 77 -0.16 -5.80 10.45
C PHE A 77 -1.62 -5.67 10.91
N PHE A 78 -2.14 -4.46 10.94
CA PHE A 78 -3.46 -4.17 11.51
C PHE A 78 -4.62 -4.85 10.74
N MET A 79 -4.50 -5.04 9.44
CA MET A 79 -5.52 -5.70 8.63
C MET A 79 -5.58 -7.22 8.87
N ASP A 80 -4.49 -7.81 9.40
CA ASP A 80 -4.40 -9.21 9.79
C ASP A 80 -4.71 -9.42 11.27
N GLY A 81 -5.35 -8.43 11.90
CA GLY A 81 -5.68 -8.45 13.32
C GLY A 81 -4.57 -7.93 14.23
N GLY A 82 -3.51 -7.40 13.66
CA GLY A 82 -2.40 -6.79 14.39
C GLY A 82 -2.63 -5.31 14.74
N LYS A 83 -1.54 -4.55 14.91
CA LYS A 83 -1.60 -3.15 15.36
C LYS A 83 -0.83 -2.18 14.45
N GLU A 84 0.10 -2.68 13.66
CA GLU A 84 1.01 -1.87 12.88
C GLU A 84 0.45 -1.61 11.48
N SER A 85 0.58 -0.38 10.98
CA SER A 85 0.13 0.04 9.65
C SER A 85 1.26 0.65 8.82
N ARG A 86 2.45 0.76 9.41
CA ARG A 86 3.63 1.39 8.85
C ARG A 86 4.86 0.61 9.29
N ALA A 87 5.90 0.60 8.49
CA ALA A 87 7.19 0.08 8.91
C ALA A 87 7.69 0.80 10.18
N ARG A 88 8.48 0.12 11.00
CA ARG A 88 8.92 0.63 12.31
C ARG A 88 9.93 1.77 12.18
N SER A 89 10.78 1.72 11.17
CA SER A 89 11.76 2.75 10.86
C SER A 89 12.25 2.63 9.42
N GLU A 90 12.86 3.67 8.90
CA GLU A 90 13.57 3.67 7.62
C GLU A 90 14.65 2.57 7.58
N GLN A 91 15.45 2.46 8.63
CA GLN A 91 16.48 1.45 8.75
C GLN A 91 15.91 0.02 8.68
N ALA A 92 14.77 -0.23 9.34
CA ALA A 92 14.12 -1.53 9.29
C ALA A 92 13.64 -1.89 7.88
N VAL A 93 13.14 -0.91 7.11
CA VAL A 93 12.76 -1.14 5.70
C VAL A 93 13.98 -1.55 4.89
N ILE A 94 15.09 -0.81 5.00
CA ILE A 94 16.32 -1.11 4.27
C ILE A 94 16.84 -2.50 4.62
N GLU A 95 16.89 -2.85 5.90
CA GLU A 95 17.35 -4.16 6.36
C GLU A 95 16.49 -5.31 5.85
N ASN A 96 15.17 -5.17 5.95
CA ASN A 96 14.22 -6.18 5.51
C ASN A 96 14.27 -6.38 3.98
N VAL A 97 14.28 -5.30 3.21
CA VAL A 97 14.36 -5.36 1.74
C VAL A 97 15.68 -5.97 1.30
N THR A 98 16.80 -5.57 1.93
CA THR A 98 18.13 -6.13 1.62
C THR A 98 18.18 -7.62 1.94
N SER A 99 17.73 -8.03 3.12
CA SER A 99 17.72 -9.45 3.52
C SER A 99 16.86 -10.30 2.58
N TYR A 100 15.71 -9.75 2.16
CA TYR A 100 14.85 -10.43 1.21
C TYR A 100 15.50 -10.56 -0.17
N ALA A 101 16.14 -9.49 -0.65
CA ALA A 101 16.86 -9.50 -1.93
C ALA A 101 18.02 -10.50 -1.92
N ASP A 102 18.79 -10.57 -0.83
CA ASP A 102 19.88 -11.51 -0.65
C ASP A 102 19.37 -12.96 -0.68
N ALA A 103 18.29 -13.25 0.05
CA ALA A 103 17.67 -14.58 0.05
C ALA A 103 17.17 -15.01 -1.36
N VAL A 104 16.61 -14.07 -2.12
CA VAL A 104 16.22 -14.34 -3.51
C VAL A 104 17.44 -14.54 -4.41
N ALA A 105 18.50 -13.76 -4.22
CA ALA A 105 19.74 -13.90 -4.99
C ALA A 105 20.42 -15.25 -4.78
N GLU A 106 20.40 -15.80 -3.56
CA GLU A 106 20.92 -17.14 -3.25
C GLU A 106 20.22 -18.24 -4.06
N LEU A 107 18.94 -18.06 -4.37
CA LEU A 107 18.17 -18.99 -5.20
C LEU A 107 18.58 -18.93 -6.69
N ALA A 108 19.32 -17.90 -7.09
CA ALA A 108 19.74 -17.65 -8.48
C ALA A 108 18.60 -17.86 -9.49
N PRO A 109 17.49 -17.12 -9.39
CA PRO A 109 16.35 -17.28 -10.28
C PRO A 109 16.63 -16.67 -11.65
N ASP A 110 16.05 -17.26 -12.71
CA ASP A 110 16.02 -16.66 -14.03
C ASP A 110 15.01 -15.51 -14.11
N PHE A 111 13.93 -15.59 -13.30
CA PHE A 111 12.90 -14.57 -13.17
C PHE A 111 12.50 -14.41 -11.71
N ALA A 112 12.46 -13.17 -11.23
CA ALA A 112 11.98 -12.82 -9.90
C ALA A 112 10.81 -11.84 -9.99
N PHE A 113 9.71 -12.16 -9.31
CA PHE A 113 8.52 -11.31 -9.22
C PHE A 113 8.33 -10.86 -7.77
N PHE A 114 8.18 -9.57 -7.59
CA PHE A 114 7.96 -8.98 -6.27
C PHE A 114 6.59 -8.30 -6.22
N GLN A 115 5.87 -8.49 -5.13
CA GLN A 115 4.63 -7.80 -4.82
C GLN A 115 4.84 -6.88 -3.62
N GLU A 116 3.94 -5.90 -3.50
CA GLU A 116 3.98 -4.88 -2.45
C GLU A 116 5.31 -4.13 -2.36
N VAL A 117 5.89 -3.82 -3.52
CA VAL A 117 7.03 -2.91 -3.63
C VAL A 117 6.50 -1.49 -3.62
N ASP A 118 6.75 -0.75 -2.56
CA ASP A 118 6.40 0.66 -2.51
C ASP A 118 7.37 1.48 -3.37
N ILE A 119 6.85 2.52 -4.00
CA ILE A 119 7.61 3.59 -4.65
C ILE A 119 7.16 4.89 -3.98
N ASP A 120 8.06 5.54 -3.25
CA ASP A 120 7.77 6.77 -2.50
C ASP A 120 6.61 6.63 -1.49
N GLY A 121 6.46 5.44 -0.89
CA GLY A 121 5.38 5.12 0.04
C GLY A 121 5.57 5.75 1.41
N THR A 122 4.55 6.45 1.94
CA THR A 122 4.59 7.02 3.30
C THR A 122 4.76 5.92 4.37
N ARG A 123 4.17 4.74 4.16
CA ARG A 123 4.23 3.60 5.10
C ARG A 123 5.61 2.95 5.14
N SER A 124 6.43 3.13 4.13
CA SER A 124 7.80 2.62 3.97
C SER A 124 8.86 3.72 4.03
N TYR A 125 8.54 4.88 4.61
CA TYR A 125 9.45 6.02 4.79
C TYR A 125 10.03 6.58 3.48
N HIS A 126 9.30 6.46 2.38
CA HIS A 126 9.74 6.93 1.06
C HIS A 126 11.02 6.24 0.55
N ILE A 127 11.25 5.00 1.01
CA ILE A 127 12.30 4.13 0.50
C ILE A 127 11.78 3.40 -0.73
N ASP A 128 12.55 3.46 -1.83
CA ASP A 128 12.32 2.79 -3.11
C ASP A 128 13.11 1.47 -3.20
#